data_e32ff5b3623c9c82b1183afa1559ff16
#
_entry.id   e32ff5b3623c9c82b1183afa1559ff16
#
_cell.length_a   1.000
_cell.length_b   1.000
_cell.length_c   1.000
_cell.angle_alpha   90.00
_cell.angle_beta   90.00
_cell.angle_gamma   90.00
#
_symmetry.space_group_name_H-M   'P 1'
#
loop_
_entity.id
_entity.type
_entity.pdbx_description
1 polymer ?
#
loop_
_entity_poly.entity_id
_entity_poly.type
_entity_poly.pdbx_seq_one_letter_code
_entity_poly.pdbx_strand_id
1 'polypeptide(L)'
;MNGHRDVVTCGRGRDVVTAEARDRVAGNCEIVTREISTDPYRNAAGQHATEVEPDSASWGSKVVAVFQVGRIADGGAANIGWATSPNGGRTWTHGFLPGLTPASKPAGAWPRATDPSVAYDARHGVWLVASLTFGGADSGLLISRSTDGTHWQQPVLATQRNGFNLDKQWIACDNWGSSPFRGHCYLSYDDLESDEIETQFSADGGLTWSLPTHAPGFPGRASINGPAAPGVQPVARPDGSVLIPYFDNTQISVIRSLDGGLTWLPATAAAPASYHPVSGLRVAPLPSSEAGPDGTVYVAWPDCAPTAGCSSNRLLVVRSADGITWSAPVRVPTGSADVELPGIAVDPAVAGRVALAYYRVRNNSLDVFFTSSRNGGSTWRAPQRLSSRSTPFGWLASADGAMVGDYISTSFAGGKAVPVFALGFKPRRGRLHESMFAASLTVPH
;
A
#
# COMPACT_ATOMS: atom_id res chain seq x y z
N MET A 1 -6.64 -22.67 6.91
CA MET A 1 -7.54 -22.62 5.75
C MET A 1 -7.73 -24.03 5.21
N ASN A 2 -8.95 -24.50 5.14
CA ASN A 2 -9.27 -25.89 4.78
C ASN A 2 -10.15 -26.00 3.51
N GLY A 3 -10.67 -24.88 3.02
CA GLY A 3 -11.55 -24.77 1.86
C GLY A 3 -13.02 -25.14 2.14
N HIS A 4 -13.38 -25.39 3.39
CA HIS A 4 -14.75 -25.68 3.82
C HIS A 4 -15.35 -24.48 4.52
N ARG A 5 -16.68 -24.42 4.57
CA ARG A 5 -17.39 -23.42 5.35
C ARG A 5 -17.42 -23.86 6.81
N ASP A 6 -16.69 -23.12 7.64
CA ASP A 6 -16.65 -23.36 9.08
C ASP A 6 -17.56 -22.39 9.84
N VAL A 7 -17.95 -22.78 11.05
CA VAL A 7 -18.62 -21.91 12.02
C VAL A 7 -17.64 -21.72 13.18
N VAL A 8 -17.16 -20.48 13.37
CA VAL A 8 -16.20 -20.11 14.39
C VAL A 8 -16.90 -19.36 15.50
N THR A 9 -16.78 -19.85 16.73
CA THR A 9 -17.24 -19.16 17.95
C THR A 9 -16.05 -18.96 18.87
N CYS A 10 -15.93 -17.78 19.48
CA CYS A 10 -14.84 -17.43 20.37
C CYS A 10 -15.22 -17.62 21.84
N GLY A 11 -14.22 -17.82 22.70
CA GLY A 11 -14.39 -18.02 24.14
C GLY A 11 -14.41 -16.72 24.92
N ARG A 12 -13.96 -16.82 26.21
CA ARG A 12 -13.63 -15.65 27.02
C ARG A 12 -12.18 -15.24 26.73
N GLY A 13 -11.94 -13.94 26.68
CA GLY A 13 -10.60 -13.39 26.40
C GLY A 13 -10.64 -12.56 25.13
N ARG A 14 -9.45 -12.31 24.58
CA ARG A 14 -9.30 -11.58 23.33
C ARG A 14 -8.86 -12.54 22.23
N ASP A 15 -9.80 -12.88 21.36
CA ASP A 15 -9.61 -13.87 20.33
C ASP A 15 -9.27 -13.23 18.98
N VAL A 16 -8.32 -13.86 18.25
CA VAL A 16 -7.93 -13.50 16.90
C VAL A 16 -8.31 -14.65 15.96
N VAL A 17 -9.21 -14.39 15.06
CA VAL A 17 -9.71 -15.35 14.07
C VAL A 17 -9.20 -14.98 12.69
N THR A 18 -8.56 -15.92 12.00
CA THR A 18 -8.30 -15.82 10.57
C THR A 18 -9.29 -16.74 9.84
N ALA A 19 -10.20 -16.15 9.09
CA ALA A 19 -11.34 -16.82 8.46
C ALA A 19 -11.24 -16.81 6.94
N GLU A 20 -11.65 -17.90 6.29
CA GLU A 20 -11.89 -17.92 4.85
C GLU A 20 -13.12 -17.08 4.50
N ALA A 21 -13.23 -16.64 3.25
CA ALA A 21 -14.32 -15.77 2.79
C ALA A 21 -15.72 -16.37 3.08
N ARG A 22 -15.84 -17.70 3.09
CA ARG A 22 -17.09 -18.45 3.29
C ARG A 22 -17.41 -18.78 4.74
N ASP A 23 -16.51 -18.54 5.69
CA ASP A 23 -16.69 -18.89 7.10
C ASP A 23 -17.69 -17.99 7.79
N ARG A 24 -18.44 -18.57 8.74
CA ARG A 24 -19.30 -17.82 9.66
C ARG A 24 -18.54 -17.62 10.98
N VAL A 25 -18.24 -16.36 11.30
CA VAL A 25 -17.61 -15.98 12.56
C VAL A 25 -18.62 -15.33 13.47
N ALA A 26 -18.71 -15.82 14.70
CA ALA A 26 -19.64 -15.30 15.70
C ALA A 26 -19.24 -13.87 16.13
N GLY A 27 -20.20 -13.07 16.56
CA GLY A 27 -20.00 -11.67 16.96
C GLY A 27 -19.22 -11.48 18.26
N ASN A 28 -18.92 -12.55 18.98
CA ASN A 28 -18.10 -12.53 20.20
C ASN A 28 -16.58 -12.70 19.93
N CYS A 29 -16.16 -12.72 18.66
CA CYS A 29 -14.77 -12.70 18.26
C CYS A 29 -14.29 -11.26 18.10
N GLU A 30 -13.26 -10.84 18.81
CA GLU A 30 -12.84 -9.43 18.90
C GLU A 30 -12.06 -8.96 17.70
N ILE A 31 -11.23 -9.84 17.12
CA ILE A 31 -10.46 -9.56 15.91
C ILE A 31 -10.77 -10.64 14.89
N VAL A 32 -11.39 -10.23 13.80
CA VAL A 32 -11.68 -11.10 12.68
C VAL A 32 -10.92 -10.60 11.45
N THR A 33 -9.99 -11.41 10.98
CA THR A 33 -9.23 -11.21 9.76
C THR A 33 -9.80 -12.12 8.68
N ARG A 34 -10.31 -11.54 7.59
CA ARG A 34 -11.00 -12.27 6.52
C ARG A 34 -10.15 -12.33 5.26
N GLU A 35 -10.12 -13.49 4.62
CA GLU A 35 -9.62 -13.65 3.27
C GLU A 35 -10.50 -12.90 2.28
N ILE A 36 -9.86 -12.11 1.40
CA ILE A 36 -10.55 -11.24 0.45
C ILE A 36 -10.15 -11.47 -1.01
N SER A 37 -9.34 -12.49 -1.28
CA SER A 37 -8.75 -12.75 -2.59
C SER A 37 -8.78 -14.23 -2.99
N THR A 38 -8.47 -14.50 -4.25
CA THR A 38 -8.21 -15.85 -4.80
C THR A 38 -7.27 -15.77 -5.99
N ASP A 39 -6.38 -16.76 -6.17
CA ASP A 39 -5.58 -16.92 -7.40
C ASP A 39 -6.10 -18.08 -8.25
N PRO A 40 -6.84 -17.81 -9.36
CA PRO A 40 -7.31 -18.83 -10.28
C PRO A 40 -6.31 -19.16 -11.37
N TYR A 41 -5.22 -18.41 -11.52
CA TYR A 41 -4.29 -18.52 -12.64
C TYR A 41 -3.49 -19.82 -12.60
N ARG A 42 -2.96 -20.21 -13.77
CA ARG A 42 -2.21 -21.47 -13.98
C ARG A 42 -1.06 -21.31 -14.98
N ASN A 43 -0.67 -20.05 -15.29
CA ASN A 43 0.46 -19.78 -16.17
C ASN A 43 1.76 -20.34 -15.59
N ALA A 44 2.60 -20.91 -16.46
CA ALA A 44 3.80 -21.67 -16.03
C ALA A 44 4.84 -20.81 -15.25
N ALA A 45 4.89 -19.50 -15.51
CA ALA A 45 5.82 -18.60 -14.84
C ALA A 45 5.37 -18.20 -13.42
N GLY A 46 4.10 -18.39 -13.07
CA GLY A 46 3.54 -17.94 -11.78
C GLY A 46 3.82 -18.92 -10.63
N GLN A 47 4.08 -18.37 -9.46
CA GLN A 47 4.11 -19.08 -8.19
C GLN A 47 2.68 -19.12 -7.62
N HIS A 48 1.91 -20.15 -7.96
CA HIS A 48 0.49 -20.26 -7.56
C HIS A 48 0.33 -20.99 -6.23
N ALA A 49 -0.63 -20.65 -5.40
CA ALA A 49 -1.54 -19.53 -5.32
C ALA A 49 -0.89 -18.43 -4.48
N THR A 50 -0.70 -17.26 -5.06
CA THR A 50 0.01 -16.16 -4.41
C THR A 50 -0.63 -14.82 -4.74
N GLU A 51 -0.89 -14.04 -3.72
CA GLU A 51 -1.31 -12.66 -3.80
C GLU A 51 -0.45 -11.81 -2.86
N VAL A 52 0.11 -10.72 -3.38
CA VAL A 52 1.08 -9.86 -2.68
C VAL A 52 0.86 -8.37 -3.01
N GLU A 53 1.52 -7.48 -2.29
CA GLU A 53 1.55 -6.04 -2.53
C GLU A 53 0.15 -5.38 -2.56
N PRO A 54 -0.56 -5.35 -1.43
CA PRO A 54 -1.87 -4.71 -1.39
C PRO A 54 -1.77 -3.21 -1.18
N ASP A 55 -2.58 -2.45 -1.95
CA ASP A 55 -3.00 -1.11 -1.59
C ASP A 55 -4.51 -1.05 -1.39
N SER A 56 -5.00 -0.06 -0.65
CA SER A 56 -6.41 0.19 -0.43
C SER A 56 -6.74 1.66 -0.25
N ALA A 57 -7.88 2.06 -0.79
CA ALA A 57 -8.48 3.36 -0.54
C ALA A 57 -9.92 3.23 -0.08
N SER A 58 -10.43 4.26 0.58
CA SER A 58 -11.81 4.29 1.06
C SER A 58 -12.53 5.58 0.72
N TRP A 59 -13.85 5.48 0.54
CA TRP A 59 -14.75 6.63 0.46
C TRP A 59 -16.07 6.32 1.18
N GLY A 60 -16.36 7.06 2.24
CA GLY A 60 -17.46 6.77 3.14
C GLY A 60 -17.28 5.42 3.85
N SER A 61 -18.18 4.48 3.61
CA SER A 61 -18.09 3.11 4.13
C SER A 61 -17.49 2.12 3.11
N LYS A 62 -17.27 2.54 1.87
CA LYS A 62 -16.72 1.67 0.84
C LYS A 62 -15.20 1.63 0.94
N VAL A 63 -14.62 0.43 0.79
CA VAL A 63 -13.18 0.19 0.66
C VAL A 63 -12.94 -0.57 -0.63
N VAL A 64 -11.98 -0.15 -1.40
CA VAL A 64 -11.43 -0.89 -2.54
C VAL A 64 -9.99 -1.23 -2.23
N ALA A 65 -9.62 -2.49 -2.33
CA ALA A 65 -8.27 -2.99 -2.23
C ALA A 65 -7.83 -3.58 -3.58
N VAL A 66 -6.56 -3.44 -3.89
CA VAL A 66 -5.93 -3.99 -5.10
C VAL A 66 -4.64 -4.71 -4.73
N PHE A 67 -4.23 -5.71 -5.50
CA PHE A 67 -3.07 -6.54 -5.19
C PHE A 67 -2.62 -7.35 -6.41
N GLN A 68 -1.37 -7.78 -6.41
CA GLN A 68 -0.84 -8.72 -7.41
C GLN A 68 -1.45 -10.11 -7.23
N VAL A 69 -1.70 -10.84 -8.33
CA VAL A 69 -2.24 -12.21 -8.31
C VAL A 69 -1.43 -13.11 -9.24
N GLY A 70 -0.93 -14.23 -8.69
CA GLY A 70 -0.05 -15.16 -9.41
C GLY A 70 1.34 -14.59 -9.59
N ARG A 71 2.02 -14.25 -8.47
CA ARG A 71 3.36 -13.65 -8.44
C ARG A 71 4.35 -14.45 -9.28
N ILE A 72 5.18 -13.76 -10.05
CA ILE A 72 6.26 -14.33 -10.86
C ILE A 72 7.60 -14.04 -10.16
N ALA A 73 8.48 -15.04 -10.04
CA ALA A 73 9.68 -14.94 -9.21
C ALA A 73 10.64 -13.82 -9.62
N ASP A 74 10.78 -13.58 -10.93
CA ASP A 74 11.67 -12.57 -11.52
C ASP A 74 10.96 -11.24 -11.81
N GLY A 75 9.80 -11.00 -11.22
CA GLY A 75 9.09 -9.72 -11.27
C GLY A 75 7.67 -9.79 -11.83
N GLY A 76 6.77 -8.99 -11.23
CA GLY A 76 5.36 -8.87 -11.61
C GLY A 76 4.52 -10.11 -11.30
N ALA A 77 3.32 -10.11 -11.82
CA ALA A 77 2.31 -11.14 -11.60
C ALA A 77 1.49 -11.43 -12.85
N ALA A 78 0.69 -12.48 -12.80
CA ALA A 78 -0.21 -12.86 -13.90
C ALA A 78 -1.29 -11.82 -14.16
N ASN A 79 -1.77 -11.13 -13.11
CA ASN A 79 -2.74 -10.03 -13.23
C ASN A 79 -2.80 -9.24 -11.91
N ILE A 80 -3.59 -8.17 -11.90
CA ILE A 80 -3.99 -7.43 -10.71
C ILE A 80 -5.40 -7.85 -10.30
N GLY A 81 -5.53 -8.22 -9.02
CA GLY A 81 -6.81 -8.48 -8.36
C GLY A 81 -7.35 -7.23 -7.67
N TRP A 82 -8.64 -7.23 -7.44
CA TRP A 82 -9.32 -6.23 -6.61
C TRP A 82 -10.26 -6.92 -5.62
N ALA A 83 -10.50 -6.26 -4.50
CA ALA A 83 -11.53 -6.63 -3.54
C ALA A 83 -12.25 -5.38 -3.05
N THR A 84 -13.59 -5.42 -3.00
CA THR A 84 -14.43 -4.29 -2.62
C THR A 84 -15.36 -4.64 -1.47
N SER A 85 -15.33 -3.80 -0.43
CA SER A 85 -16.27 -3.84 0.68
C SER A 85 -17.19 -2.63 0.66
N PRO A 86 -18.50 -2.78 0.68
CA PRO A 86 -19.43 -1.66 0.76
C PRO A 86 -19.67 -1.16 2.19
N ASN A 87 -19.13 -1.82 3.23
CA ASN A 87 -19.58 -1.69 4.61
C ASN A 87 -18.45 -1.70 5.64
N GLY A 88 -17.32 -1.03 5.34
CA GLY A 88 -16.21 -0.84 6.26
C GLY A 88 -15.44 -2.14 6.56
N GLY A 89 -15.21 -2.96 5.56
CA GLY A 89 -14.41 -4.19 5.68
C GLY A 89 -15.17 -5.39 6.27
N ARG A 90 -16.50 -5.32 6.44
CA ARG A 90 -17.27 -6.44 7.02
C ARG A 90 -17.57 -7.56 6.05
N THR A 91 -17.88 -7.22 4.81
CA THR A 91 -18.09 -8.18 3.71
C THR A 91 -17.35 -7.72 2.47
N TRP A 92 -16.91 -8.67 1.65
CA TRP A 92 -16.10 -8.41 0.49
C TRP A 92 -16.58 -9.17 -0.74
N THR A 93 -16.45 -8.54 -1.89
CA THR A 93 -16.49 -9.17 -3.22
C THR A 93 -15.15 -8.91 -3.89
N HIS A 94 -14.67 -9.84 -4.71
CA HIS A 94 -13.39 -9.73 -5.37
C HIS A 94 -13.46 -10.15 -6.85
N GLY A 95 -12.46 -9.77 -7.60
CA GLY A 95 -12.30 -10.10 -9.01
C GLY A 95 -10.93 -9.67 -9.53
N PHE A 96 -10.84 -9.50 -10.85
CA PHE A 96 -9.59 -9.20 -11.52
C PHE A 96 -9.77 -8.04 -12.49
N LEU A 97 -8.72 -7.22 -12.68
CA LEU A 97 -8.77 -6.12 -13.63
C LEU A 97 -8.74 -6.64 -15.07
N PRO A 98 -9.56 -6.07 -15.96
CA PRO A 98 -9.55 -6.40 -17.38
C PRO A 98 -8.39 -5.69 -18.10
N GLY A 99 -7.98 -6.22 -19.26
CA GLY A 99 -7.17 -5.51 -20.24
C GLY A 99 -5.71 -5.26 -19.89
N LEU A 100 -5.19 -5.82 -18.78
CA LEU A 100 -3.79 -5.63 -18.40
C LEU A 100 -2.89 -6.66 -19.08
N THR A 101 -3.12 -7.94 -18.83
CA THR A 101 -2.26 -9.04 -19.27
C THR A 101 -3.04 -10.06 -20.11
N PRO A 102 -2.37 -11.00 -20.77
CA PRO A 102 -3.06 -12.11 -21.45
C PRO A 102 -3.93 -12.97 -20.52
N ALA A 103 -3.67 -12.94 -19.21
CA ALA A 103 -4.49 -13.65 -18.21
C ALA A 103 -5.77 -12.88 -17.81
N SER A 104 -5.87 -11.60 -18.13
CA SER A 104 -7.06 -10.77 -17.92
C SER A 104 -8.25 -11.20 -18.77
N LYS A 105 -9.46 -10.80 -18.39
CA LYS A 105 -10.68 -10.98 -19.19
C LYS A 105 -11.45 -9.65 -19.27
N PRO A 106 -11.55 -9.02 -20.47
CA PRO A 106 -10.85 -9.36 -21.71
C PRO A 106 -9.32 -9.26 -21.56
N ALA A 107 -8.59 -9.96 -22.43
CA ALA A 107 -7.14 -10.02 -22.39
C ALA A 107 -6.50 -8.66 -22.70
N GLY A 108 -5.40 -8.37 -22.05
CA GLY A 108 -4.50 -7.26 -22.34
C GLY A 108 -3.24 -7.72 -23.08
N ALA A 109 -2.41 -6.74 -23.44
CA ALA A 109 -1.23 -6.97 -24.27
C ALA A 109 0.07 -7.15 -23.47
N TRP A 110 0.11 -6.70 -22.21
CA TRP A 110 1.35 -6.69 -21.42
C TRP A 110 1.63 -8.06 -20.79
N PRO A 111 2.83 -8.60 -20.89
CA PRO A 111 3.16 -9.91 -20.34
C PRO A 111 2.92 -10.05 -18.83
N ARG A 112 3.13 -8.95 -18.08
CA ARG A 112 3.05 -8.92 -16.60
C ARG A 112 2.45 -7.61 -16.10
N ALA A 113 1.84 -7.66 -14.90
CA ALA A 113 1.38 -6.50 -14.16
C ALA A 113 1.89 -6.55 -12.72
N THR A 114 2.15 -5.38 -12.12
CA THR A 114 2.73 -5.25 -10.77
C THR A 114 2.32 -3.93 -10.12
N ASP A 115 2.74 -3.72 -8.89
CA ASP A 115 2.71 -2.49 -8.10
C ASP A 115 1.34 -1.77 -8.17
N PRO A 116 0.23 -2.42 -7.86
CA PRO A 116 -1.07 -1.75 -7.94
C PRO A 116 -1.23 -0.72 -6.81
N SER A 117 -1.78 0.45 -7.15
CA SER A 117 -2.26 1.43 -6.18
C SER A 117 -3.64 1.94 -6.55
N VAL A 118 -4.44 2.39 -5.55
CA VAL A 118 -5.85 2.75 -5.77
C VAL A 118 -6.21 4.06 -5.10
N ALA A 119 -6.99 4.89 -5.81
CA ALA A 119 -7.56 6.13 -5.27
C ALA A 119 -9.03 6.28 -5.68
N TYR A 120 -9.76 7.13 -4.95
CA TYR A 120 -11.09 7.58 -5.33
C TYR A 120 -11.07 9.06 -5.66
N ASP A 121 -11.61 9.43 -6.80
CA ASP A 121 -11.87 10.82 -7.19
C ASP A 121 -13.32 11.16 -6.89
N ALA A 122 -13.55 11.91 -5.84
CA ALA A 122 -14.88 12.27 -5.38
C ALA A 122 -15.56 13.31 -6.29
N ARG A 123 -14.78 14.11 -7.04
CA ARG A 123 -15.34 15.10 -7.98
C ARG A 123 -15.97 14.40 -9.19
N HIS A 124 -15.31 13.38 -9.71
CA HIS A 124 -15.78 12.64 -10.89
C HIS A 124 -16.53 11.35 -10.54
N GLY A 125 -16.57 10.96 -9.25
CA GLY A 125 -17.30 9.79 -8.78
C GLY A 125 -16.69 8.47 -9.28
N VAL A 126 -15.36 8.39 -9.37
CA VAL A 126 -14.66 7.27 -10.00
C VAL A 126 -13.52 6.73 -9.12
N TRP A 127 -13.39 5.42 -9.06
CA TRP A 127 -12.24 4.70 -8.54
C TRP A 127 -11.21 4.55 -9.64
N LEU A 128 -9.96 4.79 -9.33
CA LEU A 128 -8.82 4.67 -10.22
C LEU A 128 -7.82 3.67 -9.63
N VAL A 129 -7.37 2.73 -10.46
CA VAL A 129 -6.29 1.81 -10.11
C VAL A 129 -5.15 2.04 -11.09
N ALA A 130 -4.00 2.45 -10.57
CA ALA A 130 -2.76 2.47 -11.32
C ALA A 130 -2.10 1.09 -11.23
N SER A 131 -1.58 0.61 -12.34
CA SER A 131 -0.83 -0.65 -12.44
C SER A 131 0.38 -0.44 -13.32
N LEU A 132 1.55 -0.86 -12.85
CA LEU A 132 2.74 -0.99 -13.68
C LEU A 132 2.62 -2.27 -14.50
N THR A 133 2.85 -2.16 -15.79
CA THR A 133 2.89 -3.29 -16.72
C THR A 133 4.23 -3.31 -17.45
N PHE A 134 4.76 -4.48 -17.69
CA PHE A 134 6.06 -4.60 -18.35
C PHE A 134 6.24 -5.96 -19.03
N GLY A 135 7.28 -6.01 -19.87
CA GLY A 135 7.74 -7.21 -20.57
C GLY A 135 8.08 -6.92 -22.01
N GLY A 136 8.95 -7.77 -22.61
CA GLY A 136 9.52 -7.45 -23.90
C GLY A 136 10.49 -6.28 -23.82
N ALA A 137 10.22 -5.22 -24.58
CA ALA A 137 11.09 -4.05 -24.68
C ALA A 137 10.59 -2.82 -23.88
N ASP A 138 9.43 -2.91 -23.20
CA ASP A 138 8.76 -1.71 -22.67
C ASP A 138 8.22 -1.91 -21.24
N SER A 139 7.98 -0.78 -20.56
CA SER A 139 7.17 -0.67 -19.36
C SER A 139 6.10 0.43 -19.52
N GLY A 140 4.95 0.29 -18.89
CA GLY A 140 3.85 1.24 -19.00
C GLY A 140 3.01 1.33 -17.73
N LEU A 141 2.47 2.52 -17.46
CA LEU A 141 1.51 2.76 -16.39
C LEU A 141 0.11 2.82 -16.97
N LEU A 142 -0.73 1.89 -16.51
CA LEU A 142 -2.11 1.75 -16.94
C LEU A 142 -3.07 2.12 -15.80
N ILE A 143 -4.13 2.87 -16.16
CA ILE A 143 -5.15 3.32 -15.20
C ILE A 143 -6.48 2.64 -15.52
N SER A 144 -6.89 1.72 -14.65
CA SER A 144 -8.22 1.12 -14.69
C SER A 144 -9.22 1.99 -13.94
N ARG A 145 -10.44 2.13 -14.46
CA ARG A 145 -11.48 3.02 -13.93
C ARG A 145 -12.74 2.24 -13.59
N SER A 146 -13.41 2.64 -12.48
CA SER A 146 -14.69 2.07 -12.06
C SER A 146 -15.54 3.09 -11.31
N THR A 147 -16.84 3.19 -11.56
CA THR A 147 -17.76 4.04 -10.81
C THR A 147 -18.27 3.40 -9.52
N ASP A 148 -18.16 2.08 -9.39
CA ASP A 148 -18.68 1.34 -8.25
C ASP A 148 -17.63 0.52 -7.48
N GLY A 149 -16.40 0.40 -8.02
CA GLY A 149 -15.31 -0.40 -7.45
C GLY A 149 -15.43 -1.91 -7.71
N THR A 150 -16.39 -2.33 -8.53
CA THR A 150 -16.63 -3.76 -8.85
C THR A 150 -16.69 -4.05 -10.35
N HIS A 151 -17.08 -3.08 -11.16
CA HIS A 151 -17.08 -3.15 -12.62
C HIS A 151 -16.01 -2.21 -13.19
N TRP A 152 -14.95 -2.80 -13.70
CA TRP A 152 -13.78 -2.08 -14.20
C TRP A 152 -13.76 -1.97 -15.72
N GLN A 153 -13.46 -0.78 -16.21
CA GLN A 153 -13.32 -0.49 -17.62
C GLN A 153 -11.95 -0.96 -18.14
N GLN A 154 -11.80 -1.02 -19.48
CA GLN A 154 -10.48 -1.18 -20.10
C GLN A 154 -9.55 -0.06 -19.64
N PRO A 155 -8.27 -0.36 -19.36
CA PRO A 155 -7.36 0.64 -18.83
C PRO A 155 -6.97 1.68 -19.86
N VAL A 156 -6.68 2.88 -19.36
CA VAL A 156 -6.07 3.99 -20.12
C VAL A 156 -4.56 3.95 -19.89
N LEU A 157 -3.77 4.13 -20.95
CA LEU A 157 -2.32 4.28 -20.85
C LEU A 157 -1.99 5.71 -20.41
N ALA A 158 -1.39 5.89 -19.23
CA ALA A 158 -0.94 7.18 -18.74
C ALA A 158 0.45 7.53 -19.28
N THR A 159 1.39 6.59 -19.23
CA THR A 159 2.74 6.76 -19.77
C THR A 159 3.37 5.43 -20.14
N GLN A 160 4.40 5.47 -21.01
CA GLN A 160 5.19 4.32 -21.42
C GLN A 160 6.66 4.72 -21.57
N ARG A 161 7.56 3.80 -21.26
CA ARG A 161 9.01 3.92 -21.47
C ARG A 161 9.53 2.69 -22.18
N ASN A 162 10.60 2.87 -22.96
CA ASN A 162 11.39 1.75 -23.47
C ASN A 162 12.12 1.07 -22.33
N GLY A 163 12.21 -0.25 -22.34
CA GLY A 163 12.82 -1.02 -21.25
C GLY A 163 11.96 -1.09 -19.98
N PHE A 164 12.51 -1.71 -18.96
CA PHE A 164 11.95 -1.69 -17.61
C PHE A 164 12.49 -0.45 -16.87
N ASN A 165 11.92 0.72 -17.20
CA ASN A 165 12.39 2.01 -16.70
C ASN A 165 11.36 2.73 -15.81
N LEU A 166 10.22 2.11 -15.48
CA LEU A 166 9.24 2.64 -14.55
C LEU A 166 9.13 1.71 -13.33
N ASP A 167 9.06 2.28 -12.13
CA ASP A 167 8.88 1.52 -10.89
C ASP A 167 8.09 2.30 -9.84
N LYS A 168 7.53 1.58 -8.85
CA LYS A 168 6.93 2.13 -7.62
C LYS A 168 5.87 3.22 -7.82
N GLN A 169 5.06 3.14 -8.86
CA GLN A 169 4.03 4.14 -9.08
C GLN A 169 2.97 4.13 -7.97
N TRP A 170 2.49 5.32 -7.63
CA TRP A 170 1.40 5.51 -6.67
C TRP A 170 0.41 6.56 -7.15
N ILE A 171 -0.89 6.32 -6.91
CA ILE A 171 -1.96 7.26 -7.28
C ILE A 171 -2.64 7.81 -6.03
N ALA A 172 -2.87 9.12 -6.00
CA ALA A 172 -3.70 9.79 -5.00
C ALA A 172 -4.56 10.87 -5.66
N CYS A 173 -5.77 11.10 -5.14
CA CYS A 173 -6.67 12.13 -5.67
C CYS A 173 -6.92 13.22 -4.62
N ASP A 174 -6.98 14.45 -5.07
CA ASP A 174 -7.35 15.60 -4.25
C ASP A 174 -8.87 15.67 -4.09
N ASN A 175 -9.34 15.26 -2.92
CA ASN A 175 -10.75 15.23 -2.56
C ASN A 175 -11.16 16.37 -1.61
N TRP A 176 -10.22 17.28 -1.29
CA TRP A 176 -10.46 18.37 -0.35
C TRP A 176 -11.40 19.42 -0.91
N GLY A 177 -12.47 19.73 -0.17
CA GLY A 177 -13.47 20.72 -0.60
C GLY A 177 -12.92 22.15 -0.73
N SER A 178 -11.86 22.48 0.00
CA SER A 178 -11.19 23.79 -0.02
C SER A 178 -10.05 23.89 -1.03
N SER A 179 -9.60 22.77 -1.59
CA SER A 179 -8.50 22.78 -2.55
C SER A 179 -8.91 23.40 -3.89
N PRO A 180 -8.10 24.30 -4.47
CA PRO A 180 -8.30 24.79 -5.84
C PRO A 180 -8.12 23.69 -6.90
N PHE A 181 -7.45 22.59 -6.56
CA PHE A 181 -7.18 21.46 -7.46
C PHE A 181 -8.04 20.24 -7.16
N ARG A 182 -9.16 20.42 -6.46
CA ARG A 182 -10.09 19.32 -6.18
C ARG A 182 -10.47 18.56 -7.44
N GLY A 183 -10.28 17.24 -7.42
CA GLY A 183 -10.52 16.34 -8.55
C GLY A 183 -9.29 16.15 -9.45
N HIS A 184 -8.14 16.75 -9.14
CA HIS A 184 -6.87 16.27 -9.67
C HIS A 184 -6.50 14.95 -9.02
N CYS A 185 -6.07 14.00 -9.83
CA CYS A 185 -5.45 12.77 -9.37
C CYS A 185 -3.99 12.78 -9.83
N TYR A 186 -3.08 12.49 -8.92
CA TYR A 186 -1.63 12.52 -9.11
C TYR A 186 -1.12 11.10 -9.22
N LEU A 187 -0.35 10.82 -10.26
CA LEU A 187 0.36 9.57 -10.50
C LEU A 187 1.85 9.85 -10.41
N SER A 188 2.46 9.46 -9.30
CA SER A 188 3.91 9.61 -9.09
C SER A 188 4.59 8.25 -9.27
N TYR A 189 5.81 8.25 -9.80
CA TYR A 189 6.58 7.04 -10.07
C TYR A 189 8.07 7.34 -10.18
N ASP A 190 8.88 6.29 -10.05
CA ASP A 190 10.31 6.35 -10.29
C ASP A 190 10.58 6.10 -11.77
N ASP A 191 11.27 7.02 -12.43
CA ASP A 191 11.87 6.80 -13.75
C ASP A 191 13.32 6.36 -13.57
N LEU A 192 13.60 5.09 -13.83
CA LEU A 192 14.91 4.47 -13.60
C LEU A 192 15.96 4.86 -14.65
N GLU A 193 15.54 5.45 -15.78
CA GLU A 193 16.45 5.92 -16.82
C GLU A 193 17.02 7.31 -16.49
N SER A 194 16.14 8.22 -16.05
CA SER A 194 16.52 9.57 -15.64
C SER A 194 17.00 9.65 -14.18
N ASP A 195 16.72 8.62 -13.38
CA ASP A 195 16.97 8.58 -11.95
C ASP A 195 16.14 9.64 -11.18
N GLU A 196 14.91 9.90 -11.64
CA GLU A 196 14.02 10.95 -11.15
C GLU A 196 12.69 10.42 -10.66
N ILE A 197 12.07 11.13 -9.71
CA ILE A 197 10.66 10.96 -9.36
C ILE A 197 9.84 11.84 -10.30
N GLU A 198 9.09 11.21 -11.17
CA GLU A 198 8.16 11.88 -12.08
C GLU A 198 6.73 11.87 -11.52
N THR A 199 5.98 12.90 -11.85
CA THR A 199 4.55 12.98 -11.53
C THR A 199 3.75 13.49 -12.72
N GLN A 200 2.64 12.84 -12.98
CA GLN A 200 1.60 13.27 -13.91
C GLN A 200 0.31 13.55 -13.13
N PHE A 201 -0.56 14.40 -13.63
CA PHE A 201 -1.90 14.58 -13.08
C PHE A 201 -2.98 14.39 -14.13
N SER A 202 -4.15 13.99 -13.67
CA SER A 202 -5.40 13.96 -14.43
C SER A 202 -6.41 14.88 -13.74
N ALA A 203 -7.13 15.71 -14.51
CA ALA A 203 -8.18 16.60 -14.02
C ALA A 203 -9.58 16.18 -14.51
N ASP A 204 -9.70 15.01 -15.15
CA ASP A 204 -10.91 14.52 -15.82
C ASP A 204 -11.31 13.10 -15.38
N GLY A 205 -10.90 12.70 -14.16
CA GLY A 205 -11.21 11.39 -13.60
C GLY A 205 -10.42 10.26 -14.25
N GLY A 206 -9.15 10.52 -14.62
CA GLY A 206 -8.23 9.51 -15.14
C GLY A 206 -8.43 9.16 -16.61
N LEU A 207 -9.12 9.99 -17.40
CA LEU A 207 -9.30 9.77 -18.83
C LEU A 207 -8.09 10.23 -19.62
N THR A 208 -7.50 11.37 -19.23
CA THR A 208 -6.27 11.90 -19.82
C THR A 208 -5.26 12.27 -18.71
N TRP A 209 -3.99 12.26 -19.06
CA TRP A 209 -2.88 12.53 -18.15
C TRP A 209 -1.96 13.59 -18.73
N SER A 210 -1.45 14.48 -17.88
CA SER A 210 -0.47 15.49 -18.25
C SER A 210 0.84 14.83 -18.73
N LEU A 211 1.71 15.63 -19.33
CA LEU A 211 3.11 15.22 -19.45
C LEU A 211 3.73 15.09 -18.05
N PRO A 212 4.76 14.23 -17.90
CA PRO A 212 5.48 14.10 -16.63
C PRO A 212 6.16 15.41 -16.24
N THR A 213 6.21 15.67 -14.94
CA THR A 213 6.93 16.77 -14.32
C THR A 213 7.74 16.25 -13.13
N HIS A 214 8.87 16.87 -12.80
CA HIS A 214 9.77 16.49 -11.71
C HIS A 214 10.29 17.71 -10.94
N ALA A 215 10.87 17.48 -9.77
CA ALA A 215 11.49 18.53 -8.98
C ALA A 215 12.82 18.97 -9.59
N PRO A 216 13.12 20.31 -9.64
CA PRO A 216 14.37 20.78 -10.18
C PRO A 216 15.57 20.40 -9.29
N GLY A 217 16.70 20.12 -9.91
CA GLY A 217 17.97 19.84 -9.20
C GLY A 217 17.91 18.57 -8.38
N PHE A 218 17.14 17.59 -8.90
CA PHE A 218 16.88 16.37 -8.27
C PHE A 218 17.85 15.97 -7.29
N PRO A 219 17.42 15.39 -6.24
CA PRO A 219 17.81 14.00 -6.06
C PRO A 219 16.68 13.14 -5.52
N GLY A 220 15.92 12.52 -6.30
CA GLY A 220 15.32 11.30 -5.99
C GLY A 220 16.09 10.31 -6.83
N ARG A 221 17.00 9.56 -6.31
CA ARG A 221 17.52 8.43 -7.02
C ARG A 221 16.47 7.35 -7.00
N ALA A 222 15.84 7.15 -8.12
CA ALA A 222 14.96 6.00 -8.34
C ALA A 222 15.72 4.68 -8.19
N SER A 223 17.01 4.69 -8.47
CA SER A 223 17.92 3.55 -8.26
C SER A 223 18.97 3.88 -7.22
N ILE A 224 18.80 3.31 -6.07
CA ILE A 224 19.86 3.23 -5.08
C ILE A 224 20.63 1.94 -5.32
N ASN A 225 21.94 1.93 -5.13
CA ASN A 225 22.76 0.73 -5.12
C ASN A 225 22.22 -0.29 -4.10
N GLY A 226 21.20 -1.05 -4.51
CA GLY A 226 20.45 -1.98 -3.67
C GLY A 226 18.98 -2.05 -4.04
N PRO A 227 18.17 -2.90 -3.39
CA PRO A 227 16.79 -3.19 -3.78
C PRO A 227 15.78 -2.09 -3.40
N ALA A 228 16.20 -0.89 -3.05
CA ALA A 228 15.33 0.16 -2.53
C ALA A 228 15.04 1.23 -3.57
N ALA A 229 13.93 1.10 -4.27
CA ALA A 229 13.27 2.24 -4.87
C ALA A 229 12.76 3.19 -3.76
N PRO A 230 12.79 4.54 -3.94
CA PRO A 230 12.45 5.49 -2.89
C PRO A 230 11.02 5.42 -2.36
N GLY A 231 10.09 4.80 -3.07
CA GLY A 231 8.70 4.65 -2.68
C GLY A 231 7.95 5.98 -2.61
N VAL A 232 7.22 6.30 -3.67
CA VAL A 232 6.56 7.60 -3.83
C VAL A 232 5.08 7.47 -3.51
N GLN A 233 4.62 8.09 -2.40
CA GLN A 233 3.20 8.16 -2.07
C GLN A 233 2.74 9.62 -2.05
N PRO A 234 2.16 10.16 -3.16
CA PRO A 234 1.67 11.53 -3.19
C PRO A 234 0.52 11.73 -2.19
N VAL A 235 0.55 12.85 -1.50
CA VAL A 235 -0.47 13.26 -0.53
C VAL A 235 -0.97 14.65 -0.88
N ALA A 236 -2.24 14.76 -1.25
CA ALA A 236 -2.91 16.03 -1.46
C ALA A 236 -3.40 16.63 -0.14
N ARG A 237 -3.30 17.98 0.01
CA ARG A 237 -3.70 18.71 1.21
C ARG A 237 -4.85 19.67 0.95
N PRO A 238 -5.58 20.11 2.00
CA PRO A 238 -6.71 21.06 1.88
C PRO A 238 -6.37 22.40 1.25
N ASP A 239 -5.11 22.82 1.30
CA ASP A 239 -4.62 24.06 0.68
C ASP A 239 -4.27 23.90 -0.82
N GLY A 240 -4.41 22.69 -1.37
CA GLY A 240 -4.08 22.35 -2.74
C GLY A 240 -2.62 21.96 -2.96
N SER A 241 -1.78 22.02 -1.93
CA SER A 241 -0.42 21.53 -2.04
C SER A 241 -0.40 19.99 -2.11
N VAL A 242 0.58 19.45 -2.86
CA VAL A 242 0.85 18.01 -2.97
C VAL A 242 2.24 17.75 -2.45
N LEU A 243 2.36 16.77 -1.57
CA LEU A 243 3.62 16.32 -1.00
C LEU A 243 3.91 14.90 -1.48
N ILE A 244 5.18 14.61 -1.78
CA ILE A 244 5.65 13.25 -2.07
C ILE A 244 6.82 12.95 -1.13
N PRO A 245 6.55 12.31 0.02
CA PRO A 245 7.59 11.75 0.86
C PRO A 245 8.24 10.53 0.21
N TYR A 246 9.55 10.40 0.37
CA TYR A 246 10.32 9.26 -0.14
C TYR A 246 11.57 9.01 0.71
N PHE A 247 12.12 7.81 0.63
CA PHE A 247 13.37 7.47 1.31
C PHE A 247 14.56 7.83 0.40
N ASP A 248 15.45 8.67 0.93
CA ASP A 248 16.67 9.14 0.26
C ASP A 248 17.90 8.58 1.00
N ASN A 249 18.09 7.28 0.96
CA ASN A 249 19.21 6.54 1.56
C ASN A 249 19.61 6.91 3.01
N THR A 250 19.53 8.18 3.37
CA THR A 250 19.98 8.72 4.66
C THR A 250 18.91 9.49 5.40
N GLN A 251 17.78 9.74 4.75
CA GLN A 251 16.69 10.55 5.30
C GLN A 251 15.35 10.26 4.61
N ILE A 252 14.28 10.66 5.25
CA ILE A 252 12.99 10.88 4.59
C ILE A 252 13.03 12.29 4.01
N SER A 253 12.96 12.37 2.70
CA SER A 253 12.87 13.62 1.93
C SER A 253 11.45 13.85 1.41
N VAL A 254 11.10 15.09 1.12
CA VAL A 254 9.79 15.48 0.61
C VAL A 254 9.93 16.49 -0.51
N ILE A 255 9.37 16.20 -1.67
CA ILE A 255 9.16 17.19 -2.73
C ILE A 255 7.72 17.71 -2.66
N ARG A 256 7.50 18.96 -3.10
CA ARG A 256 6.20 19.62 -2.99
C ARG A 256 5.82 20.35 -4.26
N SER A 257 4.53 20.29 -4.61
CA SER A 257 3.90 21.16 -5.61
C SER A 257 2.89 22.07 -4.92
N LEU A 258 2.80 23.33 -5.35
CA LEU A 258 1.82 24.31 -4.86
C LEU A 258 0.82 24.72 -5.94
N ASP A 259 0.93 24.17 -7.13
CA ASP A 259 0.20 24.53 -8.34
C ASP A 259 -0.49 23.32 -9.02
N GLY A 260 -0.84 22.31 -8.22
CA GLY A 260 -1.59 21.14 -8.70
C GLY A 260 -0.76 20.17 -9.55
N GLY A 261 0.55 20.08 -9.30
CA GLY A 261 1.45 19.15 -9.98
C GLY A 261 2.10 19.70 -11.27
N LEU A 262 1.90 20.98 -11.56
CA LEU A 262 2.52 21.63 -12.74
C LEU A 262 4.01 21.87 -12.54
N THR A 263 4.40 22.32 -11.34
CA THR A 263 5.80 22.51 -10.96
C THR A 263 6.08 21.98 -9.57
N TRP A 264 7.34 21.64 -9.30
CA TRP A 264 7.79 21.05 -8.04
C TRP A 264 8.91 21.89 -7.43
N LEU A 265 8.87 22.04 -6.12
CA LEU A 265 9.93 22.68 -5.34
C LEU A 265 11.05 21.69 -5.06
N PRO A 266 12.30 22.19 -4.83
CA PRO A 266 13.41 21.34 -4.42
C PRO A 266 13.06 20.50 -3.18
N ALA A 267 13.63 19.30 -3.10
CA ALA A 267 13.41 18.39 -1.97
C ALA A 267 13.91 19.00 -0.65
N THR A 268 13.18 18.72 0.41
CA THR A 268 13.52 19.11 1.79
C THR A 268 13.52 17.89 2.70
N ALA A 269 14.42 17.84 3.69
CA ALA A 269 14.49 16.75 4.66
C ALA A 269 13.33 16.83 5.67
N ALA A 270 12.63 15.72 5.88
CA ALA A 270 11.64 15.58 6.94
C ALA A 270 12.26 14.98 8.21
N ALA A 271 13.10 13.96 8.10
CA ALA A 271 13.81 13.33 9.21
C ALA A 271 15.03 12.53 8.71
N PRO A 272 16.11 12.39 9.51
CA PRO A 272 17.13 11.38 9.26
C PRO A 272 16.50 9.99 9.25
N ALA A 273 17.02 9.07 8.42
CA ALA A 273 16.58 7.70 8.36
C ALA A 273 17.76 6.74 8.13
N SER A 274 17.66 5.55 8.73
CA SER A 274 18.63 4.47 8.59
C SER A 274 17.88 3.16 8.50
N TYR A 275 18.41 2.20 7.78
CA TYR A 275 17.70 0.94 7.55
C TYR A 275 18.59 -0.28 7.80
N HIS A 276 18.01 -1.30 8.44
CA HIS A 276 18.61 -2.61 8.67
C HIS A 276 17.96 -3.64 7.72
N PRO A 277 18.68 -4.18 6.73
CA PRO A 277 18.14 -5.20 5.85
C PRO A 277 17.78 -6.49 6.61
N VAL A 278 16.59 -7.03 6.37
CA VAL A 278 16.13 -8.28 6.98
C VAL A 278 16.50 -9.47 6.10
N SER A 279 17.43 -10.30 6.56
CA SER A 279 17.94 -11.43 5.78
C SER A 279 16.82 -12.40 5.38
N GLY A 280 16.78 -12.77 4.09
CA GLY A 280 15.83 -13.72 3.52
C GLY A 280 14.41 -13.18 3.28
N LEU A 281 14.16 -11.92 3.59
CA LEU A 281 12.90 -11.23 3.30
C LEU A 281 13.16 -10.11 2.29
N ARG A 282 12.34 -10.03 1.24
CA ARG A 282 12.33 -8.87 0.33
C ARG A 282 11.54 -7.75 0.99
N VAL A 283 12.23 -6.73 1.45
CA VAL A 283 11.67 -5.52 2.05
C VAL A 283 12.61 -4.35 1.80
N ALA A 284 12.05 -3.15 1.80
CA ALA A 284 12.76 -1.90 1.64
C ALA A 284 12.18 -0.84 2.60
N PRO A 285 12.92 0.22 2.94
CA PRO A 285 12.47 1.25 3.88
C PRO A 285 11.48 2.24 3.24
N LEU A 286 10.50 1.74 2.48
CA LEU A 286 9.51 2.58 1.82
C LEU A 286 8.64 3.28 2.86
N PRO A 287 8.51 4.62 2.84
CA PRO A 287 7.63 5.33 3.73
C PRO A 287 6.17 5.18 3.30
N SER A 288 5.28 5.14 4.29
CA SER A 288 3.84 5.26 4.06
C SER A 288 3.35 6.60 4.58
N SER A 289 2.50 7.30 3.82
CA SER A 289 2.08 8.66 4.13
C SER A 289 0.59 8.90 3.91
N GLU A 290 -0.01 9.78 4.75
CA GLU A 290 -1.43 10.13 4.66
C GLU A 290 -1.67 11.51 5.27
N ALA A 291 -2.70 12.22 4.79
CA ALA A 291 -3.14 13.51 5.33
C ALA A 291 -4.41 13.40 6.17
N GLY A 292 -4.44 14.10 7.30
CA GLY A 292 -5.61 14.26 8.15
C GLY A 292 -6.55 15.38 7.66
N PRO A 293 -7.79 15.43 8.21
CA PRO A 293 -8.78 16.42 7.80
C PRO A 293 -8.39 17.88 8.11
N ASP A 294 -7.40 18.08 8.96
CA ASP A 294 -6.78 19.36 9.29
C ASP A 294 -5.57 19.70 8.39
N GLY A 295 -5.28 18.88 7.38
CA GLY A 295 -4.15 19.03 6.47
C GLY A 295 -2.81 18.59 7.06
N THR A 296 -2.78 18.06 8.28
CA THR A 296 -1.57 17.47 8.86
C THR A 296 -1.19 16.22 8.10
N VAL A 297 0.04 16.18 7.56
CA VAL A 297 0.61 15.01 6.88
C VAL A 297 1.40 14.17 7.88
N TYR A 298 1.23 12.86 7.81
CA TYR A 298 1.94 11.87 8.61
C TYR A 298 2.77 10.99 7.69
N VAL A 299 4.00 10.68 8.11
CA VAL A 299 4.90 9.76 7.39
C VAL A 299 5.44 8.74 8.37
N ALA A 300 5.29 7.46 8.04
CA ALA A 300 5.78 6.32 8.81
C ALA A 300 6.80 5.51 8.01
N TRP A 301 7.91 5.08 8.64
CA TRP A 301 8.92 4.24 7.99
C TRP A 301 9.61 3.31 9.00
N PRO A 302 10.19 2.18 8.53
CA PRO A 302 11.08 1.36 9.34
C PRO A 302 12.45 2.03 9.48
N ASP A 303 13.00 2.08 10.69
CA ASP A 303 14.26 2.77 10.99
C ASP A 303 15.07 2.01 12.05
N CYS A 304 16.37 1.85 11.83
CA CYS A 304 17.24 1.16 12.76
C CYS A 304 18.03 2.08 13.71
N ALA A 305 18.03 3.40 13.49
CA ALA A 305 18.74 4.35 14.37
C ALA A 305 18.36 4.23 15.86
N PRO A 306 17.10 3.89 16.23
CA PRO A 306 16.75 3.69 17.64
C PRO A 306 17.37 2.44 18.30
N THR A 307 18.11 1.61 17.57
CA THR A 307 18.70 0.36 18.08
C THR A 307 20.23 0.42 18.09
N ALA A 308 20.85 -0.20 19.10
CA ALA A 308 22.30 -0.23 19.20
C ALA A 308 22.91 -0.93 17.96
N GLY A 309 23.85 -0.23 17.30
CA GLY A 309 24.53 -0.75 16.10
C GLY A 309 23.61 -0.99 14.90
N CYS A 310 22.44 -0.32 14.84
CA CYS A 310 21.49 -0.49 13.74
C CYS A 310 21.11 -1.97 13.53
N SER A 311 20.84 -2.70 14.61
CA SER A 311 20.69 -4.16 14.62
C SER A 311 19.28 -4.65 14.34
N SER A 312 18.29 -3.77 14.27
CA SER A 312 16.91 -4.09 13.92
C SER A 312 16.08 -2.82 13.70
N ASN A 313 15.06 -2.91 12.86
CA ASN A 313 14.19 -1.78 12.54
C ASN A 313 13.10 -1.55 13.60
N ARG A 314 12.73 -0.29 13.77
CA ARG A 314 11.60 0.20 14.57
C ARG A 314 10.75 1.10 13.68
N LEU A 315 9.46 1.20 13.96
CA LEU A 315 8.65 2.18 13.26
C LEU A 315 8.82 3.56 13.89
N LEU A 316 9.14 4.52 13.04
CA LEU A 316 9.13 5.95 13.36
C LEU A 316 8.01 6.63 12.58
N VAL A 317 7.49 7.70 13.17
CA VAL A 317 6.46 8.55 12.55
C VAL A 317 6.85 10.00 12.78
N VAL A 318 6.79 10.80 11.72
CA VAL A 318 6.82 12.28 11.77
C VAL A 318 5.51 12.84 11.27
N ARG A 319 5.25 14.12 11.61
CA ARG A 319 4.09 14.84 11.10
C ARG A 319 4.45 16.29 10.78
N SER A 320 3.71 16.87 9.85
CA SER A 320 3.82 18.28 9.49
C SER A 320 2.42 18.89 9.27
N ALA A 321 2.16 20.04 9.87
CA ALA A 321 0.92 20.78 9.66
C ALA A 321 0.99 21.73 8.46
N ASP A 322 2.17 22.10 8.03
CA ASP A 322 2.44 23.06 6.94
C ASP A 322 3.12 22.42 5.71
N GLY A 323 3.52 21.16 5.81
CA GLY A 323 4.28 20.46 4.78
C GLY A 323 5.74 20.92 4.64
N ILE A 324 6.23 21.72 5.60
CA ILE A 324 7.58 22.32 5.59
C ILE A 324 8.33 21.98 6.86
N THR A 325 7.69 22.22 8.00
CA THR A 325 8.25 21.98 9.33
C THR A 325 7.78 20.63 9.84
N TRP A 326 8.72 19.75 10.17
CA TRP A 326 8.43 18.39 10.61
C TRP A 326 8.71 18.23 12.11
N SER A 327 7.87 17.45 12.77
CA SER A 327 8.08 17.07 14.17
C SER A 327 9.34 16.22 14.31
N ALA A 328 9.91 16.15 15.54
CA ALA A 328 10.84 15.09 15.84
C ALA A 328 10.20 13.71 15.63
N PRO A 329 10.96 12.68 15.18
CA PRO A 329 10.46 11.34 15.00
C PRO A 329 9.94 10.73 16.31
N VAL A 330 8.74 10.19 16.27
CA VAL A 330 8.11 9.48 17.39
C VAL A 330 8.20 7.98 17.15
N ARG A 331 8.79 7.25 18.09
CA ARG A 331 8.87 5.78 18.01
C ARG A 331 7.53 5.15 18.36
N VAL A 332 7.02 4.29 17.48
CA VAL A 332 5.87 3.43 17.74
C VAL A 332 6.28 2.27 18.66
N PRO A 333 5.50 1.88 19.68
CA PRO A 333 5.89 0.84 20.66
C PRO A 333 5.72 -0.58 20.07
N THR A 334 6.57 -0.98 19.13
CA THR A 334 6.48 -2.24 18.39
C THR A 334 7.20 -3.43 19.06
N GLY A 335 7.87 -3.20 20.20
CA GLY A 335 8.67 -4.21 20.90
C GLY A 335 10.12 -4.26 20.37
N SER A 336 10.78 -5.45 20.45
CA SER A 336 12.20 -5.62 20.15
C SER A 336 12.50 -6.33 18.83
N ALA A 337 11.51 -6.92 18.17
CA ALA A 337 11.67 -7.58 16.87
C ALA A 337 11.77 -6.54 15.74
N ASP A 338 12.31 -6.93 14.57
CA ASP A 338 12.25 -6.11 13.37
C ASP A 338 10.81 -5.85 12.96
N VAL A 339 10.60 -4.66 12.41
CA VAL A 339 9.29 -4.22 11.91
C VAL A 339 9.43 -3.61 10.53
N GLU A 340 8.52 -4.00 9.63
CA GLU A 340 8.60 -3.72 8.21
C GLU A 340 7.25 -3.32 7.65
N LEU A 341 7.28 -2.65 6.49
CA LEU A 341 6.13 -2.37 5.64
C LEU A 341 4.98 -1.69 6.42
N PRO A 342 5.16 -0.45 6.88
CA PRO A 342 4.07 0.29 7.51
C PRO A 342 2.98 0.64 6.48
N GLY A 343 1.70 0.50 6.89
CA GLY A 343 0.55 1.05 6.19
C GLY A 343 -0.17 2.01 7.14
N ILE A 344 0.09 3.33 6.99
CA ILE A 344 -0.52 4.37 7.82
C ILE A 344 -1.82 4.85 7.21
N ALA A 345 -2.79 5.20 8.07
CA ALA A 345 -4.00 5.89 7.66
C ALA A 345 -4.42 6.93 8.71
N VAL A 346 -5.06 8.01 8.27
CA VAL A 346 -5.65 9.02 9.14
C VAL A 346 -7.16 9.03 8.94
N ASP A 347 -7.91 9.15 10.03
CA ASP A 347 -9.36 9.24 9.95
C ASP A 347 -9.77 10.53 9.25
N PRO A 348 -10.47 10.48 8.10
CA PRO A 348 -10.85 11.67 7.35
C PRO A 348 -11.89 12.55 8.08
N ALA A 349 -12.50 12.04 9.15
CA ALA A 349 -13.48 12.78 9.95
C ALA A 349 -12.93 13.30 11.29
N VAL A 350 -11.77 12.77 11.77
CA VAL A 350 -11.25 13.08 13.11
C VAL A 350 -9.76 13.36 13.06
N ALA A 351 -9.39 14.62 13.17
CA ALA A 351 -7.99 15.05 13.19
C ALA A 351 -7.19 14.34 14.31
N GLY A 352 -5.98 13.92 13.99
CA GLY A 352 -5.08 13.24 14.91
C GLY A 352 -5.44 11.80 15.26
N ARG A 353 -6.50 11.24 14.67
CA ARG A 353 -6.85 9.82 14.80
C ARG A 353 -6.15 9.03 13.72
N VAL A 354 -5.09 8.32 14.11
CA VAL A 354 -4.15 7.65 13.20
C VAL A 354 -4.17 6.15 13.46
N ALA A 355 -4.14 5.36 12.41
CA ALA A 355 -4.03 3.91 12.43
C ALA A 355 -2.77 3.46 11.68
N LEU A 356 -2.16 2.38 12.13
CA LEU A 356 -0.92 1.85 11.57
C LEU A 356 -0.93 0.33 11.63
N ALA A 357 -0.87 -0.32 10.48
CA ALA A 357 -0.60 -1.75 10.36
C ALA A 357 0.86 -1.97 9.91
N TYR A 358 1.45 -3.10 10.27
CA TYR A 358 2.84 -3.41 9.92
C TYR A 358 3.12 -4.91 10.11
N TYR A 359 4.17 -5.40 9.45
CA TYR A 359 4.72 -6.71 9.73
C TYR A 359 5.76 -6.64 10.85
N ARG A 360 5.76 -7.67 11.70
CA ARG A 360 6.81 -7.90 12.68
C ARG A 360 7.52 -9.21 12.32
N VAL A 361 8.85 -9.14 12.22
CA VAL A 361 9.70 -10.25 11.84
C VAL A 361 10.36 -10.86 13.07
N ARG A 362 10.26 -12.18 13.18
CA ARG A 362 10.97 -12.94 14.22
C ARG A 362 11.24 -14.37 13.76
N ASN A 363 12.47 -14.84 13.90
CA ASN A 363 12.88 -16.22 13.58
C ASN A 363 12.41 -16.65 12.17
N ASN A 364 12.70 -15.84 11.14
CA ASN A 364 12.30 -16.06 9.74
C ASN A 364 10.79 -16.30 9.56
N SER A 365 9.99 -15.63 10.34
CA SER A 365 8.53 -15.64 10.26
C SER A 365 7.94 -14.24 10.42
N LEU A 366 6.80 -14.01 9.79
CA LEU A 366 6.05 -12.77 9.81
C LEU A 366 4.79 -12.90 10.67
N ASP A 367 4.51 -11.84 11.40
CA ASP A 367 3.22 -11.57 12.07
C ASP A 367 2.72 -10.19 11.67
N VAL A 368 1.42 -10.05 11.45
CA VAL A 368 0.79 -8.74 11.21
C VAL A 368 0.31 -8.15 12.53
N PHE A 369 0.65 -6.89 12.73
CA PHE A 369 0.25 -6.11 13.89
C PHE A 369 -0.45 -4.82 13.48
N PHE A 370 -1.23 -4.30 14.41
CA PHE A 370 -1.96 -3.05 14.30
C PHE A 370 -1.84 -2.24 15.58
N THR A 371 -1.72 -0.92 15.43
CA THR A 371 -1.79 0.03 16.54
C THR A 371 -2.50 1.30 16.09
N SER A 372 -2.85 2.18 17.03
CA SER A 372 -3.49 3.46 16.72
C SER A 372 -3.13 4.55 17.73
N SER A 373 -3.24 5.80 17.29
CA SER A 373 -3.07 7.01 18.08
C SER A 373 -4.35 7.85 18.01
N ARG A 374 -4.59 8.67 19.03
CA ARG A 374 -5.70 9.64 19.10
C ARG A 374 -5.21 11.10 19.19
N ASN A 375 -3.92 11.29 19.23
CA ASN A 375 -3.27 12.58 19.45
C ASN A 375 -2.16 12.83 18.43
N GLY A 376 -2.45 12.48 17.17
CA GLY A 376 -1.56 12.75 16.05
C GLY A 376 -0.22 12.02 16.15
N GLY A 377 -0.21 10.77 16.59
CA GLY A 377 1.02 9.97 16.68
C GLY A 377 1.91 10.30 17.88
N SER A 378 1.51 11.25 18.77
CA SER A 378 2.32 11.59 19.95
C SER A 378 2.40 10.43 20.95
N THR A 379 1.32 9.66 21.08
CA THR A 379 1.29 8.40 21.83
C THR A 379 0.51 7.34 21.08
N TRP A 380 0.88 6.08 21.27
CA TRP A 380 0.31 4.94 20.58
C TRP A 380 -0.26 3.91 21.55
N ARG A 381 -1.32 3.23 21.16
CA ARG A 381 -1.87 2.11 21.92
C ARG A 381 -0.95 0.89 21.85
N ALA A 382 -1.11 -0.02 22.79
CA ALA A 382 -0.41 -1.31 22.73
C ALA A 382 -0.77 -2.03 21.42
N PRO A 383 0.23 -2.55 20.69
CA PRO A 383 -0.01 -3.25 19.43
C PRO A 383 -0.87 -4.48 19.59
N GLN A 384 -1.72 -4.72 18.61
CA GLN A 384 -2.60 -5.87 18.53
C GLN A 384 -2.15 -6.75 17.38
N ARG A 385 -1.95 -8.04 17.62
CA ARG A 385 -1.69 -9.01 16.57
C ARG A 385 -2.96 -9.26 15.77
N LEU A 386 -2.87 -9.26 14.44
CA LEU A 386 -3.98 -9.53 13.52
C LEU A 386 -3.90 -10.95 12.93
N SER A 387 -2.70 -11.49 12.78
CA SER A 387 -2.49 -12.87 12.31
C SER A 387 -2.73 -13.87 13.45
N SER A 388 -3.57 -14.89 13.25
CA SER A 388 -3.81 -15.95 14.23
C SER A 388 -2.59 -16.87 14.44
N ARG A 389 -1.67 -16.89 13.46
CA ARG A 389 -0.40 -17.63 13.47
C ARG A 389 0.68 -16.86 12.74
N SER A 390 1.95 -17.19 13.02
CA SER A 390 3.08 -16.65 12.26
C SER A 390 3.17 -17.35 10.89
N THR A 391 3.60 -16.60 9.88
CA THR A 391 3.87 -17.06 8.53
C THR A 391 5.39 -17.25 8.35
N PRO A 392 5.93 -18.48 8.31
CA PRO A 392 7.32 -18.71 7.97
C PRO A 392 7.65 -18.24 6.55
N PHE A 393 8.86 -17.71 6.33
CA PHE A 393 9.31 -17.24 5.01
C PHE A 393 9.17 -18.30 3.91
N GLY A 394 9.42 -19.57 4.22
CA GLY A 394 9.24 -20.66 3.26
C GLY A 394 7.79 -20.98 2.84
N TRP A 395 6.81 -20.23 3.33
CA TRP A 395 5.40 -20.34 2.91
C TRP A 395 4.97 -19.21 1.97
N LEU A 396 5.87 -18.29 1.71
CA LEU A 396 5.62 -17.08 0.89
C LEU A 396 6.15 -17.26 -0.54
N ALA A 397 5.66 -16.44 -1.45
CA ALA A 397 6.24 -16.26 -2.76
C ALA A 397 7.70 -15.80 -2.63
N SER A 398 8.51 -16.09 -3.64
CA SER A 398 9.91 -15.67 -3.70
C SER A 398 10.11 -14.63 -4.79
N ALA A 399 10.81 -13.54 -4.47
CA ALA A 399 11.29 -12.54 -5.40
C ALA A 399 12.53 -11.89 -4.77
N ASP A 400 13.72 -12.46 -4.99
CA ASP A 400 14.97 -12.08 -4.32
C ASP A 400 14.90 -12.18 -2.77
N GLY A 401 14.10 -13.10 -2.27
CA GLY A 401 13.73 -13.33 -0.88
C GLY A 401 12.26 -13.69 -0.75
N ALA A 402 11.83 -14.04 0.46
CA ALA A 402 10.40 -14.21 0.76
C ALA A 402 9.68 -12.87 0.59
N MET A 403 8.50 -12.86 0.00
CA MET A 403 7.81 -11.62 -0.35
C MET A 403 6.34 -11.66 0.06
N VAL A 404 5.88 -10.63 0.75
CA VAL A 404 4.46 -10.32 1.00
C VAL A 404 4.02 -9.07 0.24
N GLY A 405 4.96 -8.37 -0.37
CA GLY A 405 4.86 -7.10 -1.06
C GLY A 405 5.97 -6.15 -0.62
N ASP A 406 6.14 -5.06 -1.35
CA ASP A 406 7.02 -3.96 -0.97
C ASP A 406 6.27 -2.93 -0.09
N TYR A 407 4.95 -3.07 0.05
CA TYR A 407 4.08 -2.24 0.90
C TYR A 407 2.84 -3.04 1.36
N ILE A 408 2.14 -2.49 2.36
CA ILE A 408 0.79 -2.85 2.79
C ILE A 408 -0.03 -1.59 2.99
N SER A 409 -1.34 -1.73 3.14
CA SER A 409 -2.21 -0.57 3.24
C SER A 409 -3.12 -0.64 4.47
N THR A 410 -3.53 0.54 4.92
CA THR A 410 -4.62 0.74 5.87
C THR A 410 -5.51 1.86 5.35
N SER A 411 -6.82 1.74 5.49
CA SER A 411 -7.79 2.79 5.15
C SER A 411 -8.75 3.04 6.31
N PHE A 412 -9.39 4.22 6.35
CA PHE A 412 -10.51 4.47 7.27
C PHE A 412 -11.83 4.46 6.52
N ALA A 413 -12.74 3.57 6.89
CA ALA A 413 -14.05 3.45 6.29
C ALA A 413 -15.14 3.33 7.35
N GLY A 414 -16.12 4.24 7.34
CA GLY A 414 -17.22 4.26 8.32
C GLY A 414 -16.70 4.37 9.77
N GLY A 415 -15.63 5.12 10.02
CA GLY A 415 -15.03 5.32 11.33
C GLY A 415 -14.21 4.14 11.87
N LYS A 416 -13.92 3.13 11.03
CA LYS A 416 -13.09 1.97 11.36
C LYS A 416 -11.82 1.96 10.52
N ALA A 417 -10.73 1.51 11.11
CA ALA A 417 -9.50 1.22 10.36
C ALA A 417 -9.60 -0.16 9.70
N VAL A 418 -9.23 -0.21 8.43
CA VAL A 418 -9.29 -1.43 7.61
C VAL A 418 -7.90 -1.69 7.01
N PRO A 419 -7.01 -2.38 7.74
CA PRO A 419 -5.75 -2.86 7.18
C PRO A 419 -5.98 -3.99 6.18
N VAL A 420 -5.17 -3.99 5.10
CA VAL A 420 -5.12 -5.02 4.06
C VAL A 420 -3.69 -5.52 3.95
N PHE A 421 -3.49 -6.84 3.99
CA PHE A 421 -2.17 -7.46 4.06
C PHE A 421 -2.17 -8.91 3.58
N ALA A 422 -1.00 -9.43 3.20
CA ALA A 422 -0.81 -10.83 2.81
C ALA A 422 -0.59 -11.73 4.03
N LEU A 423 -1.10 -12.95 3.99
CA LEU A 423 -0.76 -14.05 4.91
C LEU A 423 -0.48 -15.32 4.13
N GLY A 424 0.65 -15.97 4.43
CA GLY A 424 0.97 -17.29 3.90
C GLY A 424 0.56 -18.42 4.84
N PHE A 425 0.13 -19.51 4.24
CA PHE A 425 -0.22 -20.78 4.93
C PHE A 425 0.67 -21.90 4.44
N LYS A 426 0.73 -22.99 5.21
CA LYS A 426 1.56 -24.13 4.87
C LYS A 426 1.26 -24.62 3.45
N PRO A 427 2.27 -24.66 2.56
CA PRO A 427 2.10 -25.15 1.19
C PRO A 427 1.53 -26.57 1.17
N ARG A 428 0.66 -26.84 0.20
CA ARG A 428 0.05 -28.16 0.01
C ARG A 428 0.46 -28.73 -1.35
N ARG A 429 1.01 -29.96 -1.35
CA ARG A 429 1.44 -30.65 -2.59
C ARG A 429 2.37 -29.80 -3.46
N GLY A 430 3.30 -29.06 -2.83
CA GLY A 430 4.26 -28.20 -3.54
C GLY A 430 3.69 -26.88 -4.03
N ARG A 431 2.42 -26.57 -3.75
CA ARG A 431 1.76 -25.30 -4.11
C ARG A 431 1.70 -24.37 -2.92
N LEU A 432 2.07 -23.11 -3.10
CA LEU A 432 1.95 -22.07 -2.11
C LEU A 432 0.47 -21.82 -1.76
N HIS A 433 0.25 -21.10 -0.68
CA HIS A 433 -1.05 -20.60 -0.28
C HIS A 433 -0.83 -19.29 0.47
N GLU A 434 -0.73 -18.23 -0.29
CA GLU A 434 -0.55 -16.87 0.18
C GLU A 434 -1.67 -16.00 -0.40
N SER A 435 -2.47 -15.42 0.48
CA SER A 435 -3.70 -14.71 0.12
C SER A 435 -3.78 -13.36 0.79
N MET A 436 -4.61 -12.46 0.24
CA MET A 436 -4.93 -11.19 0.85
C MET A 436 -5.97 -11.31 1.94
N PHE A 437 -5.72 -10.61 3.03
CA PHE A 437 -6.61 -10.53 4.18
C PHE A 437 -6.89 -9.08 4.56
N ALA A 438 -8.07 -8.86 5.15
CA ALA A 438 -8.45 -7.59 5.75
C ALA A 438 -9.07 -7.80 7.13
N ALA A 439 -8.89 -6.81 7.99
CA ALA A 439 -9.60 -6.70 9.27
C ALA A 439 -10.38 -5.38 9.34
N SER A 440 -11.44 -5.33 10.15
CA SER A 440 -12.22 -4.12 10.40
C SER A 440 -12.14 -3.79 11.88
N LEU A 441 -11.37 -2.75 12.23
CA LEU A 441 -10.95 -2.47 13.59
C LEU A 441 -11.53 -1.16 14.10
N THR A 442 -12.09 -1.18 15.30
CA THR A 442 -12.50 0.06 15.98
C THR A 442 -11.27 0.78 16.52
N VAL A 443 -11.06 2.00 16.07
CA VAL A 443 -10.12 2.93 16.68
C VAL A 443 -10.91 3.78 17.68
N PRO A 444 -10.71 3.62 18.99
CA PRO A 444 -11.45 4.37 19.98
C PRO A 444 -11.25 5.88 19.87
N HIS A 445 -12.26 6.64 20.28
CA HIS A 445 -12.26 8.10 20.35
C HIS A 445 -11.33 8.61 21.45
#